data_0c0f6645a87c3b51b80c74391f409115
#
_entry.id   0c0f6645a87c3b51b80c74391f409115
#
_cell.length_a   1.000
_cell.length_b   1.000
_cell.length_c   1.000
_cell.angle_alpha   90.00
_cell.angle_beta   90.00
_cell.angle_gamma   90.00
#
_symmetry.space_group_name_H-M   'P 1'
#
loop_
_entity.id
_entity.type
_entity.pdbx_description
1 polymer ?
#
loop_
_entity_poly.entity_id
_entity_poly.type
_entity_poly.pdbx_seq_one_letter_code
_entity_poly.pdbx_strand_id
1 'polypeptide(L)'
;MEDGLFTPVIRDTETKSLSNISKEMKELAGKARSKKLMPNEYQGGSFSISNLGMFGVDNFDAVINPPHGAILAVGRVLRKPIVNEDDSISVANLMSLTLSVDHRVIDGALGAQLLGAITKYLEEPVLMLT
;
A
#
# COMPACT_ATOMS: atom_id res chain seq x y z
N MET A 1 14.63 -10.57 16.72
CA MET A 1 14.85 -9.12 16.87
C MET A 1 14.20 -8.71 18.17
N GLU A 2 14.94 -8.17 19.09
CA GLU A 2 14.44 -7.76 20.43
C GLU A 2 13.49 -6.57 20.40
N ASP A 3 13.35 -5.92 19.24
CA ASP A 3 12.50 -4.75 19.08
C ASP A 3 11.32 -5.10 18.16
N GLY A 4 10.12 -5.16 18.72
CA GLY A 4 8.90 -5.45 17.98
C GLY A 4 8.68 -4.53 16.77
N LEU A 5 7.93 -5.00 15.78
CA LEU A 5 7.53 -4.22 14.62
C LEU A 5 6.37 -3.31 15.00
N PHE A 6 6.58 -1.99 14.94
CA PHE A 6 5.51 -1.00 15.07
C PHE A 6 5.13 -0.46 13.69
N THR A 7 3.85 -0.50 13.39
CA THR A 7 3.29 0.05 12.16
C THR A 7 2.53 1.33 12.49
N PRO A 8 3.04 2.51 12.11
CA PRO A 8 2.34 3.76 12.34
C PRO A 8 1.05 3.83 11.52
N VAL A 9 0.06 4.54 12.04
CA VAL A 9 -1.25 4.70 11.43
C VAL A 9 -1.43 6.15 10.97
N ILE A 10 -1.75 6.34 9.70
CA ILE A 10 -2.20 7.63 9.16
C ILE A 10 -3.72 7.63 9.23
N ARG A 11 -4.29 8.55 10.00
CA ARG A 11 -5.73 8.62 10.22
C ARG A 11 -6.41 9.54 9.23
N ASP A 12 -7.68 9.24 8.96
CA ASP A 12 -8.55 10.10 8.14
C ASP A 12 -7.92 10.49 6.78
N THR A 13 -7.30 9.51 6.12
CA THR A 13 -6.57 9.72 4.86
C THR A 13 -7.45 10.31 3.76
N GLU A 14 -8.75 10.01 3.78
CA GLU A 14 -9.75 10.52 2.84
C GLU A 14 -9.94 12.05 2.94
N THR A 15 -9.56 12.66 4.06
CA THR A 15 -9.65 14.11 4.27
C THR A 15 -8.34 14.86 4.01
N LYS A 16 -7.26 14.13 3.72
CA LYS A 16 -5.91 14.69 3.59
C LYS A 16 -5.45 14.75 2.15
N SER A 17 -4.69 15.79 1.81
CA SER A 17 -3.99 15.86 0.53
C SER A 17 -2.82 14.88 0.47
N LEU A 18 -2.39 14.51 -0.74
CA LEU A 18 -1.22 13.63 -0.93
C LEU A 18 0.04 14.21 -0.28
N SER A 19 0.25 15.53 -0.35
CA SER A 19 1.38 16.19 0.28
C SER A 19 1.35 16.07 1.80
N ASN A 20 0.17 16.21 2.41
CA ASN A 20 0.00 16.05 3.86
C ASN A 20 0.24 14.61 4.30
N ILE A 21 -0.29 13.62 3.57
CA ILE A 21 -0.04 12.20 3.84
C ILE A 21 1.45 11.88 3.75
N SER A 22 2.14 12.37 2.71
CA SER A 22 3.58 12.18 2.55
C SER A 22 4.40 12.77 3.69
N LYS A 23 4.04 13.97 4.14
CA LYS A 23 4.69 14.64 5.28
C LYS A 23 4.50 13.86 6.57
N GLU A 24 3.26 13.48 6.87
CA GLU A 24 2.92 12.70 8.06
C GLU A 24 3.61 11.34 8.05
N MET A 25 3.67 10.66 6.91
CA MET A 25 4.40 9.40 6.75
C MET A 25 5.88 9.54 7.12
N LYS A 26 6.54 10.60 6.67
CA LYS A 26 7.96 10.87 6.98
C LYS A 26 8.17 11.14 8.47
N GLU A 27 7.28 11.90 9.09
CA GLU A 27 7.34 12.20 10.53
C GLU A 27 7.17 10.91 11.36
N LEU A 28 6.16 10.10 11.04
CA LEU A 28 5.90 8.84 11.73
C LEU A 28 7.04 7.83 11.52
N ALA A 29 7.60 7.74 10.33
CA ALA A 29 8.75 6.89 10.05
C ALA A 29 10.00 7.32 10.84
N GLY A 30 10.20 8.62 11.00
CA GLY A 30 11.26 9.18 11.85
C GLY A 30 11.08 8.80 13.32
N LYS A 31 9.86 8.95 13.83
CA LYS A 31 9.51 8.55 15.22
C LYS A 31 9.67 7.04 15.43
N ALA A 32 9.27 6.22 14.46
CA ALA A 32 9.42 4.77 14.53
C ALA A 32 10.90 4.37 14.65
N ARG A 33 11.76 4.94 13.81
CA ARG A 33 13.21 4.69 13.85
C ARG A 33 13.86 5.12 15.15
N SER A 34 13.42 6.22 15.74
CA SER A 34 13.94 6.73 17.02
C SER A 34 13.22 6.14 18.23
N LYS A 35 12.32 5.17 18.03
CA LYS A 35 11.52 4.51 19.09
C LYS A 35 10.69 5.50 19.93
N LYS A 36 10.18 6.55 19.29
CA LYS A 36 9.39 7.61 19.93
C LYS A 36 7.90 7.60 19.55
N LEU A 37 7.42 6.52 18.91
CA LEU A 37 6.00 6.39 18.61
C LEU A 37 5.18 6.27 19.88
N MET A 38 4.13 7.09 19.97
CA MET A 38 3.13 6.98 21.03
C MET A 38 2.08 5.93 20.69
N PRO A 39 1.43 5.28 21.66
CA PRO A 39 0.41 4.25 21.40
C PRO A 39 -0.70 4.70 20.46
N ASN A 40 -1.17 5.93 20.55
CA ASN A 40 -2.19 6.47 19.63
C ASN A 40 -1.69 6.65 18.19
N GLU A 41 -0.39 6.56 17.95
CA GLU A 41 0.20 6.68 16.61
C GLU A 41 0.37 5.33 15.90
N TYR A 42 0.27 4.19 16.60
CA TYR A 42 0.38 2.86 16.01
C TYR A 42 -0.79 1.91 16.31
N GLN A 43 -1.76 2.32 17.14
CA GLN A 43 -2.95 1.53 17.44
C GLN A 43 -4.13 1.94 16.54
N GLY A 44 -5.01 0.99 16.25
CA GLY A 44 -6.17 1.21 15.40
C GLY A 44 -5.87 1.03 13.92
N GLY A 45 -6.56 1.79 13.09
CA GLY A 45 -6.51 1.65 11.63
C GLY A 45 -7.44 0.56 11.13
N SER A 46 -7.66 0.54 9.80
CA SER A 46 -8.58 -0.40 9.14
C SER A 46 -7.94 -1.14 7.98
N PHE A 47 -6.83 -0.62 7.45
CA PHE A 47 -6.16 -1.13 6.26
C PHE A 47 -4.64 -1.01 6.44
N SER A 48 -3.90 -1.98 5.93
CA SER A 48 -2.43 -1.98 6.00
C SER A 48 -1.80 -2.00 4.63
N ILE A 49 -0.62 -1.39 4.51
CA ILE A 49 0.23 -1.49 3.32
C ILE A 49 1.59 -2.04 3.76
N SER A 50 2.06 -3.08 3.07
CA SER A 50 3.38 -3.66 3.24
C SER A 50 4.18 -3.48 1.95
N ASN A 51 5.27 -2.73 2.00
CA ASN A 51 6.13 -2.51 0.85
C ASN A 51 7.48 -3.19 1.09
N LEU A 52 7.80 -4.18 0.27
CA LEU A 52 9.08 -4.90 0.30
C LEU A 52 9.90 -4.65 -0.98
N GLY A 53 9.51 -3.68 -1.79
CA GLY A 53 10.22 -3.36 -3.03
C GLY A 53 11.68 -2.96 -2.81
N MET A 54 11.97 -2.27 -1.71
CA MET A 54 13.34 -1.89 -1.34
C MET A 54 14.25 -3.07 -1.01
N PHE A 55 13.68 -4.23 -0.71
CA PHE A 55 14.41 -5.48 -0.46
C PHE A 55 14.52 -6.37 -1.70
N GLY A 56 14.10 -5.88 -2.86
CA GLY A 56 14.18 -6.61 -4.12
C GLY A 56 13.08 -7.67 -4.32
N VAL A 57 12.01 -7.61 -3.54
CA VAL A 57 10.89 -8.55 -3.65
C VAL A 57 9.95 -8.08 -4.75
N ASP A 58 9.72 -8.94 -5.76
CA ASP A 58 8.88 -8.62 -6.91
C ASP A 58 7.40 -8.77 -6.59
N ASN A 59 7.03 -9.86 -5.94
CA ASN A 59 5.66 -10.23 -5.61
C ASN A 59 5.63 -11.05 -4.33
N PHE A 60 4.67 -10.80 -3.46
CA PHE A 60 4.49 -11.53 -2.22
C PHE A 60 3.06 -11.39 -1.69
N ASP A 61 2.66 -12.31 -0.84
CA ASP A 61 1.39 -12.25 -0.11
C ASP A 61 1.68 -11.76 1.31
N ALA A 62 1.02 -10.67 1.70
CA ALA A 62 1.13 -10.15 3.05
C ALA A 62 0.08 -10.80 3.97
N VAL A 63 0.45 -11.00 5.21
CA VAL A 63 -0.46 -11.52 6.24
C VAL A 63 -1.28 -10.39 6.83
N ILE A 64 -2.60 -10.58 6.88
CA ILE A 64 -3.52 -9.61 7.46
C ILE A 64 -3.17 -9.38 8.94
N ASN A 65 -3.15 -8.12 9.33
CA ASN A 65 -2.90 -7.70 10.71
C ASN A 65 -4.24 -7.43 11.42
N PRO A 66 -4.79 -8.39 12.16
CA PRO A 66 -6.06 -8.18 12.86
C PRO A 66 -6.01 -6.96 13.77
N PRO A 67 -7.08 -6.16 13.89
CA PRO A 67 -8.42 -6.36 13.33
C PRO A 67 -8.63 -5.78 11.91
N HIS A 68 -7.56 -5.43 11.18
CA HIS A 68 -7.68 -4.92 9.81
C HIS A 68 -8.35 -5.95 8.90
N GLY A 69 -9.19 -5.49 7.98
CA GLY A 69 -9.90 -6.35 7.02
C GLY A 69 -9.10 -6.68 5.76
N ALA A 70 -8.05 -5.92 5.48
CA ALA A 70 -7.23 -6.08 4.28
C ALA A 70 -5.81 -5.57 4.45
N ILE A 71 -4.90 -6.07 3.61
CA ILE A 71 -3.53 -5.59 3.48
C ILE A 71 -3.09 -5.62 2.03
N LEU A 72 -2.46 -4.54 1.58
CA LEU A 72 -1.88 -4.42 0.25
C LEU A 72 -0.39 -4.69 0.29
N ALA A 73 0.06 -5.69 -0.46
CA ALA A 73 1.47 -5.99 -0.67
C ALA A 73 1.97 -5.26 -1.92
N VAL A 74 3.05 -4.49 -1.78
CA VAL A 74 3.66 -3.71 -2.86
C VAL A 74 5.06 -4.26 -3.13
N GLY A 75 5.26 -4.77 -4.36
CA GLY A 75 6.56 -5.24 -4.83
C GLY A 75 7.42 -4.12 -5.43
N ARG A 76 8.62 -4.49 -5.86
CA ARG A 76 9.54 -3.52 -6.48
C ARG A 76 9.09 -3.12 -7.88
N VAL A 77 9.52 -1.94 -8.29
CA VAL A 77 9.33 -1.47 -9.67
C VAL A 77 10.38 -2.12 -10.57
N LEU A 78 9.93 -2.74 -11.66
CA LEU A 78 10.75 -3.39 -12.67
C LEU A 78 10.52 -2.76 -14.04
N ARG A 79 11.59 -2.61 -14.81
CA ARG A 79 11.45 -2.29 -16.23
C ARG A 79 11.19 -3.57 -17.00
N LYS A 80 10.06 -3.62 -17.69
CA LYS A 80 9.64 -4.80 -18.47
C LYS A 80 9.09 -4.38 -19.83
N PRO A 81 9.21 -5.28 -20.84
CA PRO A 81 8.50 -5.08 -22.09
C PRO A 81 6.99 -5.27 -21.86
N ILE A 82 6.19 -4.40 -22.45
CA ILE A 82 4.74 -4.51 -22.47
C ILE A 82 4.24 -4.54 -23.91
N VAL A 83 3.10 -5.18 -24.12
CA VAL A 83 2.38 -5.15 -25.38
C VAL A 83 1.33 -4.04 -25.32
N ASN A 84 1.41 -3.08 -26.24
CA ASN A 84 0.44 -2.00 -26.36
C ASN A 84 -0.82 -2.47 -27.10
N GLU A 85 -1.89 -1.66 -27.09
CA GLU A 85 -3.15 -1.97 -27.76
C GLU A 85 -3.00 -2.15 -29.29
N ASP A 86 -2.03 -1.49 -29.91
CA ASP A 86 -1.69 -1.61 -31.33
C ASP A 86 -0.73 -2.76 -31.65
N ASP A 87 -0.52 -3.69 -30.73
CA ASP A 87 0.41 -4.82 -30.79
C ASP A 87 1.89 -4.44 -30.88
N SER A 88 2.24 -3.16 -30.68
CA SER A 88 3.63 -2.74 -30.54
C SER A 88 4.17 -3.09 -29.14
N ILE A 89 5.49 -3.28 -29.06
CA ILE A 89 6.18 -3.56 -27.79
C ILE A 89 6.90 -2.29 -27.34
N SER A 90 6.70 -1.93 -26.10
CA SER A 90 7.43 -0.83 -25.45
C SER A 90 7.94 -1.24 -24.08
N VAL A 91 8.84 -0.43 -23.52
CA VAL A 91 9.37 -0.64 -22.17
C VAL A 91 8.58 0.21 -21.19
N ALA A 92 8.13 -0.42 -20.11
CA ALA A 92 7.41 0.25 -19.04
C ALA A 92 7.95 -0.13 -17.67
N ASN A 93 7.69 0.75 -16.71
CA ASN A 93 7.94 0.48 -15.30
C ASN A 93 6.68 -0.17 -14.70
N LEU A 94 6.83 -1.39 -14.22
CA LEU A 94 5.73 -2.18 -13.65
C LEU A 94 6.04 -2.58 -12.22
N MET A 95 5.02 -2.63 -11.38
CA MET A 95 5.08 -3.24 -10.05
C MET A 95 3.89 -4.15 -9.84
N SER A 96 4.06 -5.16 -8.98
CA SER A 96 2.97 -6.05 -8.59
C SER A 96 2.32 -5.56 -7.30
N LEU A 97 1.00 -5.55 -7.29
CA LEU A 97 0.17 -5.30 -6.12
C LEU A 97 -0.64 -6.56 -5.80
N THR A 98 -0.60 -6.99 -4.56
CA THR A 98 -1.38 -8.14 -4.09
C THR A 98 -2.21 -7.72 -2.89
N LEU A 99 -3.52 -7.88 -2.99
CA LEU A 99 -4.46 -7.56 -1.93
C LEU A 99 -4.89 -8.84 -1.23
N SER A 100 -4.59 -8.95 0.06
CA SER A 100 -5.13 -9.99 0.93
C SER A 100 -6.30 -9.43 1.71
N VAL A 101 -7.40 -10.18 1.77
CA VAL A 101 -8.64 -9.75 2.43
C VAL A 101 -9.10 -10.79 3.45
N ASP A 102 -9.71 -10.33 4.53
CA ASP A 102 -10.38 -11.20 5.48
C ASP A 102 -11.77 -11.55 4.91
N HIS A 103 -11.90 -12.79 4.44
CA HIS A 103 -13.11 -13.27 3.76
C HIS A 103 -14.35 -13.30 4.66
N ARG A 104 -14.19 -13.10 5.97
CA ARG A 104 -15.32 -12.94 6.91
C ARG A 104 -16.01 -11.58 6.78
N VAL A 105 -15.30 -10.57 6.26
CA VAL A 105 -15.80 -9.19 6.13
C VAL A 105 -15.78 -8.67 4.70
N ILE A 106 -14.96 -9.25 3.83
CA ILE A 106 -14.79 -8.83 2.42
C ILE A 106 -14.87 -10.08 1.53
N ASP A 107 -15.80 -10.11 0.59
CA ASP A 107 -15.85 -11.16 -0.41
C ASP A 107 -14.84 -10.92 -1.54
N GLY A 108 -14.62 -11.96 -2.36
CA GLY A 108 -13.64 -11.90 -3.44
C GLY A 108 -13.97 -10.85 -4.51
N ALA A 109 -15.25 -10.64 -4.80
CA ALA A 109 -15.67 -9.64 -5.79
C ALA A 109 -15.40 -8.22 -5.30
N LEU A 110 -15.72 -7.93 -4.05
CA LEU A 110 -15.44 -6.63 -3.44
C LEU A 110 -13.94 -6.36 -3.34
N GLY A 111 -13.16 -7.38 -2.96
CA GLY A 111 -11.69 -7.28 -2.94
C GLY A 111 -11.11 -6.98 -4.32
N ALA A 112 -11.59 -7.66 -5.36
CA ALA A 112 -11.18 -7.41 -6.74
C ALA A 112 -11.54 -6.00 -7.22
N GLN A 113 -12.73 -5.51 -6.88
CA GLN A 113 -13.15 -4.13 -7.19
C GLN A 113 -12.26 -3.10 -6.51
N LEU A 114 -11.92 -3.31 -5.24
CA LEU A 114 -11.01 -2.42 -4.51
C LEU A 114 -9.62 -2.39 -5.16
N LEU A 115 -9.06 -3.55 -5.48
CA LEU A 115 -7.75 -3.64 -6.14
C LEU A 115 -7.77 -2.96 -7.51
N GLY A 116 -8.84 -3.14 -8.30
CA GLY A 116 -9.03 -2.47 -9.57
C GLY A 116 -9.08 -0.95 -9.43
N ALA A 117 -9.77 -0.43 -8.42
CA ALA A 117 -9.83 1.00 -8.11
C ALA A 117 -8.46 1.55 -7.72
N ILE A 118 -7.72 0.85 -6.86
CA ILE A 118 -6.36 1.24 -6.45
C ILE A 118 -5.45 1.33 -7.68
N THR A 119 -5.46 0.31 -8.54
CA THR A 119 -4.67 0.26 -9.77
C THR A 119 -5.01 1.42 -10.69
N LYS A 120 -6.28 1.71 -10.90
CA LYS A 120 -6.75 2.81 -11.74
C LYS A 120 -6.23 4.16 -11.24
N TYR A 121 -6.34 4.45 -9.95
CA TYR A 121 -5.87 5.71 -9.39
C TYR A 121 -4.35 5.84 -9.43
N LEU A 122 -3.60 4.74 -9.33
CA LEU A 122 -2.15 4.76 -9.46
C LEU A 122 -1.71 4.98 -10.92
N GLU A 123 -2.43 4.42 -11.89
CA GLU A 123 -2.14 4.59 -13.32
C GLU A 123 -2.59 5.96 -13.86
N GLU A 124 -3.63 6.54 -13.25
CA GLU A 124 -4.19 7.85 -13.60
C GLU A 124 -4.22 8.76 -12.36
N PRO A 125 -3.06 9.23 -11.84
CA PRO A 125 -3.00 9.93 -10.55
C PRO A 125 -3.81 11.23 -10.50
N VAL A 126 -4.08 11.85 -11.63
CA VAL A 126 -4.91 13.06 -11.72
C VAL A 126 -6.32 12.84 -11.17
N LEU A 127 -6.84 11.62 -11.22
CA LEU A 127 -8.15 11.28 -10.66
C LEU A 127 -8.20 11.41 -9.14
N MET A 128 -7.06 11.40 -8.46
CA MET A 128 -6.99 11.59 -7.00
C MET A 128 -7.12 13.05 -6.58
N LEU A 129 -7.10 13.98 -7.52
CA LEU A 129 -7.19 15.42 -7.27
C LEU A 129 -8.61 15.98 -7.42
N THR A 130 -9.56 15.16 -7.80
CA THR A 130 -10.97 15.55 -8.05
C THR A 130 -11.89 15.21 -6.89
#